data_2b672b83f675c58be52a08afa7519971
#
_entry.id   2b672b83f675c58be52a08afa7519971
#
_cell.length_a   1.000
_cell.length_b   1.000
_cell.length_c   1.000
_cell.angle_alpha   90.00
_cell.angle_beta   90.00
_cell.angle_gamma   90.00
#
_symmetry.space_group_name_H-M   'P 1'
#
loop_
_entity.id
_entity.type
_entity.pdbx_description
1 polymer ?
#
loop_
_entity_poly.entity_id
_entity_poly.type
_entity_poly.pdbx_seq_one_letter_code
_entity_poly.pdbx_strand_id
1 'polypeptide(L)'
;IIATVAQVKQLSDAGSEIVRLTVNDSAAAQAIPAIKNELIRAGYDVPLVGDFHYNGHRLLTEVKELGPVLDKYRINPGNVGYKSKRDVNFETIIQHAIKNDTPVRIGVNWGSLDQELLKKMMDDNLLLEQPFPNSEIMRKALIESALSSSRYAEEIGLAADKIVISCKTSRVQDLVAVYTELNKQCKYPLHLGLTEAGIGDKGIIASTAALSILLNQGIGDTIRVSITPKPDEARTKEVKICQEILQSLEIRKFRPTITSCPGCGRTTSTYFQQLAVDIQDFIDEIMPVWRNKYPRAMGAEIAVMGCIVNGPGESK
;
A
#
# COMPACT_ATOMS: atom_id res chain seq x y z
N ILE A 1 -1.86 15.26 -17.69
CA ILE A 1 -2.97 14.31 -17.88
C ILE A 1 -2.47 13.08 -18.63
N ILE A 2 -1.99 13.19 -19.88
CA ILE A 2 -1.60 12.03 -20.74
C ILE A 2 -0.63 11.07 -20.03
N ALA A 3 0.46 11.57 -19.48
CA ALA A 3 1.44 10.73 -18.78
C ALA A 3 0.84 10.01 -17.55
N THR A 4 -0.02 10.70 -16.79
CA THR A 4 -0.70 10.12 -15.63
C THR A 4 -1.67 9.02 -16.05
N VAL A 5 -2.47 9.25 -17.09
CA VAL A 5 -3.38 8.25 -17.66
C VAL A 5 -2.61 7.01 -18.11
N ALA A 6 -1.49 7.21 -18.84
CA ALA A 6 -0.64 6.09 -19.27
C ALA A 6 -0.09 5.30 -18.08
N GLN A 7 0.37 5.98 -17.03
CA GLN A 7 0.89 5.32 -15.83
C GLN A 7 -0.21 4.55 -15.06
N VAL A 8 -1.41 5.13 -14.93
CA VAL A 8 -2.55 4.44 -14.28
C VAL A 8 -2.93 3.18 -15.05
N LYS A 9 -2.98 3.24 -16.39
CA LYS A 9 -3.23 2.07 -17.24
C LYS A 9 -2.18 0.99 -17.01
N GLN A 10 -0.90 1.32 -17.05
CA GLN A 10 0.19 0.37 -16.80
C GLN A 10 0.07 -0.30 -15.42
N LEU A 11 -0.27 0.47 -14.38
CA LEU A 11 -0.47 -0.06 -13.04
C LEU A 11 -1.70 -0.98 -12.97
N SER A 12 -2.79 -0.61 -13.62
CA SER A 12 -4.01 -1.42 -13.69
C SER A 12 -3.77 -2.73 -14.46
N ASP A 13 -3.08 -2.66 -15.60
CA ASP A 13 -2.70 -3.84 -16.42
C ASP A 13 -1.79 -4.79 -15.64
N ALA A 14 -0.88 -4.24 -14.80
CA ALA A 14 -0.06 -5.03 -13.88
C ALA A 14 -0.86 -5.66 -12.73
N GLY A 15 -2.14 -5.29 -12.56
CA GLY A 15 -3.04 -5.81 -11.55
C GLY A 15 -3.10 -5.01 -10.26
N SER A 16 -2.75 -3.71 -10.29
CA SER A 16 -3.04 -2.81 -9.17
C SER A 16 -4.55 -2.63 -9.03
N GLU A 17 -5.09 -2.96 -7.87
CA GLU A 17 -6.53 -2.87 -7.61
C GLU A 17 -6.98 -1.47 -7.18
N ILE A 18 -6.03 -0.64 -6.76
CA ILE A 18 -6.27 0.75 -6.34
C ILE A 18 -5.07 1.59 -6.78
N VAL A 19 -5.28 2.73 -7.42
CA VAL A 19 -4.20 3.63 -7.82
C VAL A 19 -4.31 4.96 -7.08
N ARG A 20 -3.19 5.43 -6.53
CA ARG A 20 -3.14 6.67 -5.78
C ARG A 20 -2.49 7.79 -6.60
N LEU A 21 -3.17 8.93 -6.67
CA LEU A 21 -2.72 10.15 -7.31
C LEU A 21 -2.46 11.24 -6.28
N THR A 22 -1.33 11.93 -6.37
CA THR A 22 -1.03 13.06 -5.50
C THR A 22 -1.83 14.27 -5.94
N VAL A 23 -2.53 14.91 -4.99
CA VAL A 23 -3.37 16.10 -5.22
C VAL A 23 -2.87 17.21 -4.27
N ASN A 24 -1.81 17.88 -4.70
CA ASN A 24 -1.07 18.84 -3.87
C ASN A 24 -1.30 20.32 -4.25
N ASP A 25 -1.88 20.58 -5.41
CA ASP A 25 -2.17 21.93 -5.92
C ASP A 25 -3.44 21.97 -6.78
N SER A 26 -3.86 23.17 -7.15
CA SER A 26 -5.09 23.40 -7.91
C SER A 26 -5.02 22.78 -9.32
N ALA A 27 -3.85 22.77 -9.95
CA ALA A 27 -3.69 22.20 -11.29
C ALA A 27 -3.87 20.66 -11.26
N ALA A 28 -3.26 20.00 -10.25
CA ALA A 28 -3.46 18.58 -10.03
C ALA A 28 -4.94 18.27 -9.73
N ALA A 29 -5.57 19.05 -8.85
CA ALA A 29 -6.98 18.87 -8.50
C ALA A 29 -7.92 18.98 -9.72
N GLN A 30 -7.73 19.99 -10.55
CA GLN A 30 -8.49 20.21 -11.79
C GLN A 30 -8.26 19.12 -12.85
N ALA A 31 -7.09 18.47 -12.83
CA ALA A 31 -6.77 17.41 -13.78
C ALA A 31 -7.46 16.06 -13.46
N ILE A 32 -7.79 15.79 -12.20
CA ILE A 32 -8.34 14.48 -11.76
C ILE A 32 -9.64 14.11 -12.52
N PRO A 33 -10.65 14.98 -12.67
CA PRO A 33 -11.85 14.62 -13.43
C PRO A 33 -11.57 14.24 -14.87
N ALA A 34 -10.67 14.96 -15.54
CA ALA A 34 -10.27 14.64 -16.90
C ALA A 34 -9.49 13.31 -16.98
N ILE A 35 -8.63 13.03 -16.02
CA ILE A 35 -7.91 11.74 -15.91
C ILE A 35 -8.91 10.59 -15.76
N LYS A 36 -9.87 10.67 -14.83
CA LYS A 36 -10.90 9.63 -14.63
C LYS A 36 -11.72 9.40 -15.90
N ASN A 37 -12.15 10.47 -16.57
CA ASN A 37 -12.91 10.38 -17.82
C ASN A 37 -12.12 9.70 -18.95
N GLU A 38 -10.83 10.02 -19.11
CA GLU A 38 -9.98 9.37 -20.12
C GLU A 38 -9.73 7.89 -19.80
N LEU A 39 -9.62 7.52 -18.51
CA LEU A 39 -9.51 6.14 -18.09
C LEU A 39 -10.79 5.36 -18.41
N ILE A 40 -11.96 5.89 -18.07
CA ILE A 40 -13.26 5.27 -18.35
C ILE A 40 -13.46 5.10 -19.86
N ARG A 41 -13.18 6.13 -20.67
CA ARG A 41 -13.25 6.04 -22.16
C ARG A 41 -12.35 4.96 -22.72
N ALA A 42 -11.23 4.69 -22.07
CA ALA A 42 -10.29 3.66 -22.46
C ALA A 42 -10.62 2.28 -21.88
N GLY A 43 -11.73 2.12 -21.15
CA GLY A 43 -12.17 0.85 -20.57
C GLY A 43 -11.53 0.50 -19.23
N TYR A 44 -10.93 1.48 -18.55
CA TYR A 44 -10.30 1.29 -17.24
C TYR A 44 -11.19 1.87 -16.12
N ASP A 45 -11.64 1.01 -15.21
CA ASP A 45 -12.43 1.39 -14.03
C ASP A 45 -11.68 1.06 -12.73
N VAL A 46 -10.41 1.41 -12.67
CA VAL A 46 -9.61 1.26 -11.45
C VAL A 46 -9.94 2.37 -10.46
N PRO A 47 -10.18 2.04 -9.16
CA PRO A 47 -10.41 3.04 -8.13
C PRO A 47 -9.23 3.99 -7.95
N LEU A 48 -9.51 5.29 -7.88
CA LEU A 48 -8.52 6.35 -7.72
C LEU A 48 -8.56 6.91 -6.29
N VAL A 49 -7.40 6.95 -5.65
CA VAL A 49 -7.22 7.56 -4.32
C VAL A 49 -6.59 8.95 -4.48
N GLY A 50 -7.27 9.98 -4.02
CA GLY A 50 -6.69 11.32 -3.90
C GLY A 50 -5.80 11.41 -2.66
N ASP A 51 -4.50 11.63 -2.85
CA ASP A 51 -3.55 11.82 -1.76
C ASP A 51 -3.42 13.31 -1.45
N PHE A 52 -4.18 13.75 -0.46
CA PHE A 52 -4.19 15.13 -0.01
C PHE A 52 -3.08 15.41 1.00
N HIS A 53 -2.37 16.47 0.75
CA HIS A 53 -1.43 17.06 1.68
C HIS A 53 -2.01 18.32 2.33
N TYR A 54 -1.22 19.36 2.59
CA TYR A 54 -1.57 20.54 3.37
C TYR A 54 -2.85 21.29 2.93
N ASN A 55 -3.23 21.21 1.66
CA ASN A 55 -4.30 22.02 1.05
C ASN A 55 -5.56 21.23 0.71
N GLY A 56 -5.70 19.99 1.14
CA GLY A 56 -6.81 19.11 0.75
C GLY A 56 -8.19 19.72 0.97
N HIS A 57 -8.41 20.35 2.13
CA HIS A 57 -9.65 21.05 2.50
C HIS A 57 -10.02 22.14 1.47
N ARG A 58 -9.03 22.95 1.05
CA ARG A 58 -9.23 24.01 0.07
C ARG A 58 -9.50 23.45 -1.33
N LEU A 59 -8.70 22.46 -1.76
CA LEU A 59 -8.83 21.87 -3.10
C LEU A 59 -10.19 21.18 -3.30
N LEU A 60 -10.69 20.47 -2.29
CA LEU A 60 -12.02 19.85 -2.32
C LEU A 60 -13.15 20.89 -2.35
N THR A 61 -12.93 22.06 -1.73
CA THR A 61 -13.91 23.15 -1.72
C THR A 61 -13.93 23.93 -3.04
N GLU A 62 -12.74 24.24 -3.59
CA GLU A 62 -12.58 25.04 -4.81
C GLU A 62 -12.94 24.25 -6.08
N VAL A 63 -12.59 22.96 -6.14
CA VAL A 63 -12.82 22.08 -7.31
C VAL A 63 -13.95 21.11 -7.02
N LYS A 64 -15.19 21.51 -7.28
CA LYS A 64 -16.41 20.77 -6.91
C LYS A 64 -16.48 19.37 -7.51
N GLU A 65 -15.91 19.17 -8.68
CA GLU A 65 -15.90 17.89 -9.41
C GLU A 65 -14.87 16.91 -8.84
N LEU A 66 -13.91 17.38 -8.04
CA LEU A 66 -12.82 16.57 -7.51
C LEU A 66 -13.30 15.48 -6.56
N GLY A 67 -14.13 15.88 -5.58
CA GLY A 67 -14.63 14.97 -4.55
C GLY A 67 -15.37 13.75 -5.12
N PRO A 68 -16.40 13.96 -5.95
CA PRO A 68 -17.23 12.87 -6.48
C PRO A 68 -16.53 11.89 -7.41
N VAL A 69 -15.40 12.25 -8.01
CA VAL A 69 -14.67 11.36 -8.94
C VAL A 69 -13.58 10.53 -8.29
N LEU A 70 -13.28 10.81 -7.03
CA LEU A 70 -12.30 10.03 -6.24
C LEU A 70 -13.00 8.93 -5.45
N ASP A 71 -12.47 7.73 -5.55
CA ASP A 71 -13.01 6.56 -4.88
C ASP A 71 -12.52 6.44 -3.42
N LYS A 72 -11.52 7.22 -3.01
CA LYS A 72 -11.01 7.31 -1.63
C LYS A 72 -10.19 8.59 -1.43
N TYR A 73 -10.26 9.18 -0.24
CA TYR A 73 -9.35 10.25 0.16
C TYR A 73 -8.27 9.70 1.08
N ARG A 74 -7.04 10.13 0.89
CA ARG A 74 -5.96 9.91 1.85
C ARG A 74 -5.62 11.24 2.52
N ILE A 75 -5.66 11.24 3.85
CA ILE A 75 -5.34 12.38 4.70
C ILE A 75 -4.19 11.99 5.63
N ASN A 76 -3.23 12.89 5.80
CA ASN A 76 -2.26 12.80 6.88
C ASN A 76 -2.63 13.84 7.95
N PRO A 77 -3.11 13.42 9.12
CA PRO A 77 -3.56 14.36 10.17
C PRO A 77 -2.48 15.36 10.61
N GLY A 78 -1.21 14.94 10.60
CA GLY A 78 -0.08 15.82 10.92
C GLY A 78 0.19 16.92 9.90
N ASN A 79 -0.41 16.82 8.69
CA ASN A 79 -0.15 17.74 7.57
C ASN A 79 -1.35 18.58 7.13
N VAL A 80 -2.50 18.51 7.82
CA VAL A 80 -3.72 19.25 7.39
C VAL A 80 -3.83 20.67 7.96
N GLY A 81 -2.87 21.12 8.72
CA GLY A 81 -2.85 22.47 9.31
C GLY A 81 -1.98 22.56 10.55
N TYR A 82 -1.97 23.73 11.18
CA TYR A 82 -1.17 23.99 12.36
C TYR A 82 -2.08 24.45 13.51
N LYS A 83 -1.97 23.88 14.69
CA LYS A 83 -2.78 24.17 15.87
C LYS A 83 -4.29 24.03 15.60
N SER A 84 -5.08 24.99 16.07
CA SER A 84 -6.55 25.03 15.90
C SER A 84 -7.04 24.97 14.44
N LYS A 85 -6.21 25.37 13.47
CA LYS A 85 -6.54 25.26 12.04
C LYS A 85 -6.53 23.82 11.53
N ARG A 86 -5.81 22.91 12.21
CA ARG A 86 -5.75 21.51 11.83
C ARG A 86 -7.11 20.85 11.94
N ASP A 87 -7.80 21.06 13.03
CA ASP A 87 -9.08 20.42 13.29
C ASP A 87 -10.15 20.90 12.31
N VAL A 88 -10.22 22.20 12.03
CA VAL A 88 -11.15 22.78 11.05
C VAL A 88 -10.86 22.28 9.63
N ASN A 89 -9.59 22.18 9.24
CA ASN A 89 -9.22 21.68 7.92
C ASN A 89 -9.52 20.19 7.78
N PHE A 90 -9.23 19.40 8.82
CA PHE A 90 -9.55 17.97 8.87
C PHE A 90 -11.06 17.76 8.79
N GLU A 91 -11.84 18.47 9.60
CA GLU A 91 -13.30 18.44 9.58
C GLU A 91 -13.84 18.76 8.18
N THR A 92 -13.34 19.80 7.52
CA THR A 92 -13.74 20.16 6.16
C THR A 92 -13.54 18.97 5.18
N ILE A 93 -12.40 18.27 5.24
CA ILE A 93 -12.16 17.12 4.36
C ILE A 93 -13.11 15.97 4.69
N ILE A 94 -13.34 15.69 5.99
CA ILE A 94 -14.28 14.65 6.42
C ILE A 94 -15.72 14.96 5.98
N GLN A 95 -16.15 16.22 6.06
CA GLN A 95 -17.45 16.68 5.58
C GLN A 95 -17.62 16.42 4.07
N HIS A 96 -16.56 16.69 3.27
CA HIS A 96 -16.56 16.34 1.85
C HIS A 96 -16.65 14.82 1.62
N ALA A 97 -15.98 14.02 2.45
CA ALA A 97 -16.04 12.57 2.37
C ALA A 97 -17.45 12.04 2.68
N ILE A 98 -18.09 12.54 3.72
CA ILE A 98 -19.48 12.22 4.09
C ILE A 98 -20.42 12.59 2.96
N LYS A 99 -20.33 13.81 2.45
CA LYS A 99 -21.18 14.32 1.34
C LYS A 99 -21.10 13.47 0.08
N ASN A 100 -19.92 12.94 -0.23
CA ASN A 100 -19.66 12.17 -1.45
C ASN A 100 -19.72 10.65 -1.20
N ASP A 101 -20.07 10.20 0.00
CA ASP A 101 -20.02 8.80 0.44
C ASP A 101 -18.65 8.12 0.18
N THR A 102 -17.57 8.87 0.31
CA THR A 102 -16.21 8.47 -0.05
C THR A 102 -15.44 7.97 1.17
N PRO A 103 -14.84 6.77 1.15
CA PRO A 103 -13.98 6.29 2.23
C PRO A 103 -12.74 7.18 2.42
N VAL A 104 -12.26 7.24 3.67
CA VAL A 104 -11.07 8.00 4.02
C VAL A 104 -9.99 7.07 4.57
N ARG A 105 -8.76 7.18 4.07
CA ARG A 105 -7.60 6.59 4.71
C ARG A 105 -6.87 7.64 5.54
N ILE A 106 -6.91 7.46 6.85
CA ILE A 106 -6.12 8.22 7.82
C ILE A 106 -4.71 7.64 7.82
N GLY A 107 -3.78 8.39 7.24
CA GLY A 107 -2.43 7.91 6.97
C GLY A 107 -1.38 8.68 7.75
N VAL A 108 -0.97 8.14 8.90
CA VAL A 108 0.08 8.70 9.73
C VAL A 108 1.44 8.15 9.31
N ASN A 109 2.43 9.01 9.24
CA ASN A 109 3.81 8.63 8.96
C ASN A 109 4.71 9.11 10.09
N TRP A 110 5.72 8.32 10.42
CA TRP A 110 6.72 8.65 11.43
C TRP A 110 7.35 10.04 11.23
N GLY A 111 7.76 10.37 10.00
CA GLY A 111 8.40 11.65 9.67
C GLY A 111 7.49 12.88 9.70
N SER A 112 6.18 12.70 9.86
CA SER A 112 5.18 13.78 9.91
C SER A 112 4.20 13.61 11.08
N LEU A 113 4.69 13.02 12.17
CA LEU A 113 3.93 12.87 13.41
C LEU A 113 3.69 14.25 14.06
N ASP A 114 2.54 14.38 14.71
CA ASP A 114 2.19 15.55 15.49
C ASP A 114 3.21 15.80 16.62
N GLN A 115 3.94 16.89 16.52
CA GLN A 115 5.01 17.22 17.46
C GLN A 115 4.47 17.62 18.85
N GLU A 116 3.27 18.19 18.93
CA GLU A 116 2.65 18.54 20.21
C GLU A 116 2.22 17.30 20.97
N LEU A 117 1.59 16.34 20.27
CA LEU A 117 1.25 15.04 20.83
C LEU A 117 2.50 14.28 21.29
N LEU A 118 3.53 14.21 20.43
CA LEU A 118 4.77 13.52 20.77
C LEU A 118 5.44 14.14 21.98
N LYS A 119 5.55 15.48 22.02
CA LYS A 119 6.14 16.19 23.15
C LYS A 119 5.40 15.90 24.45
N LYS A 120 4.07 16.02 24.45
CA LYS A 120 3.25 15.71 25.63
C LYS A 120 3.50 14.29 26.12
N MET A 121 3.48 13.30 25.21
CA MET A 121 3.72 11.90 25.59
C MET A 121 5.13 11.64 26.10
N MET A 122 6.13 12.38 25.61
CA MET A 122 7.50 12.32 26.12
C MET A 122 7.61 12.94 27.52
N ASP A 123 6.98 14.09 27.73
CA ASP A 123 6.96 14.76 29.04
C ASP A 123 6.23 13.89 30.08
N ASP A 124 5.08 13.32 29.75
CA ASP A 124 4.35 12.38 30.60
C ASP A 124 5.17 11.12 30.93
N ASN A 125 5.94 10.61 29.96
CA ASN A 125 6.82 9.46 30.15
C ASN A 125 7.95 9.72 31.17
N LEU A 126 8.48 10.93 31.20
CA LEU A 126 9.54 11.31 32.14
C LEU A 126 9.06 11.35 33.60
N LEU A 127 7.74 11.42 33.82
CA LEU A 127 7.15 11.40 35.16
C LEU A 127 6.95 9.99 35.74
N LEU A 128 7.17 8.95 34.90
CA LEU A 128 7.04 7.56 35.33
C LEU A 128 8.26 7.13 36.15
N GLU A 129 8.05 6.26 37.12
CA GLU A 129 9.15 5.63 37.92
C GLU A 129 10.14 4.88 37.01
N GLN A 130 9.63 4.28 35.93
CA GLN A 130 10.43 3.58 34.93
C GLN A 130 10.02 4.07 33.52
N PRO A 131 10.68 5.11 33.00
CA PRO A 131 10.37 5.64 31.68
C PRO A 131 10.62 4.62 30.57
N PHE A 132 9.70 4.55 29.62
CA PHE A 132 9.87 3.74 28.39
C PHE A 132 10.94 4.35 27.47
N PRO A 133 11.59 3.52 26.65
CA PRO A 133 12.48 4.02 25.59
C PRO A 133 11.77 4.97 24.63
N ASN A 134 12.48 5.99 24.14
CA ASN A 134 11.93 6.99 23.22
C ASN A 134 11.29 6.36 21.96
N SER A 135 11.85 5.28 21.44
CA SER A 135 11.28 4.54 20.29
C SER A 135 9.90 3.96 20.61
N GLU A 136 9.65 3.56 21.84
CA GLU A 136 8.35 3.05 22.26
C GLU A 136 7.32 4.17 22.37
N ILE A 137 7.71 5.33 22.96
CA ILE A 137 6.83 6.50 23.02
C ILE A 137 6.46 6.98 21.62
N MET A 138 7.42 6.99 20.69
CA MET A 138 7.13 7.35 19.31
C MET A 138 6.15 6.37 18.64
N ARG A 139 6.26 5.05 18.87
CA ARG A 139 5.28 4.07 18.38
C ARG A 139 3.90 4.31 18.97
N LYS A 140 3.80 4.53 20.28
CA LYS A 140 2.54 4.87 20.96
C LYS A 140 1.93 6.16 20.42
N ALA A 141 2.73 7.21 20.19
CA ALA A 141 2.28 8.46 19.62
C ALA A 141 1.76 8.30 18.18
N LEU A 142 2.39 7.44 17.37
CA LEU A 142 1.94 7.13 16.02
C LEU A 142 0.56 6.46 16.03
N ILE A 143 0.35 5.49 16.92
CA ILE A 143 -0.92 4.78 17.10
C ILE A 143 -1.99 5.75 17.61
N GLU A 144 -1.70 6.53 18.66
CA GLU A 144 -2.67 7.48 19.22
C GLU A 144 -3.06 8.57 18.22
N SER A 145 -2.12 9.08 17.43
CA SER A 145 -2.43 10.04 16.35
C SER A 145 -3.41 9.47 15.33
N ALA A 146 -3.27 8.19 14.97
CA ALA A 146 -4.19 7.53 14.05
C ALA A 146 -5.57 7.29 14.69
N LEU A 147 -5.60 6.76 15.91
CA LEU A 147 -6.84 6.41 16.58
C LEU A 147 -7.65 7.66 17.00
N SER A 148 -7.00 8.69 17.53
CA SER A 148 -7.69 9.95 17.90
C SER A 148 -8.27 10.63 16.65
N SER A 149 -7.53 10.65 15.54
CA SER A 149 -8.05 11.18 14.27
C SER A 149 -9.21 10.38 13.72
N SER A 150 -9.20 9.04 13.90
CA SER A 150 -10.30 8.18 13.45
C SER A 150 -11.56 8.40 14.30
N ARG A 151 -11.40 8.46 15.61
CA ARG A 151 -12.53 8.79 16.52
C ARG A 151 -13.11 10.17 16.20
N TYR A 152 -12.25 11.16 15.95
CA TYR A 152 -12.72 12.49 15.56
C TYR A 152 -13.46 12.48 14.22
N ALA A 153 -13.03 11.69 13.26
CA ALA A 153 -13.78 11.53 11.99
C ALA A 153 -15.18 10.92 12.22
N GLU A 154 -15.32 9.96 13.13
CA GLU A 154 -16.63 9.41 13.53
C GLU A 154 -17.50 10.44 14.26
N GLU A 155 -16.92 11.27 15.16
CA GLU A 155 -17.62 12.35 15.84
C GLU A 155 -18.19 13.38 14.86
N ILE A 156 -17.49 13.64 13.76
CA ILE A 156 -17.97 14.50 12.64
C ILE A 156 -19.13 13.82 11.88
N GLY A 157 -19.22 12.48 11.93
CA GLY A 157 -20.29 11.71 11.30
C GLY A 157 -19.85 10.76 10.18
N LEU A 158 -18.55 10.55 9.98
CA LEU A 158 -18.07 9.55 9.02
C LEU A 158 -18.27 8.14 9.60
N ALA A 159 -18.94 7.25 8.87
CA ALA A 159 -19.17 5.89 9.31
C ALA A 159 -17.85 5.10 9.47
N ALA A 160 -17.75 4.25 10.50
CA ALA A 160 -16.54 3.52 10.84
C ALA A 160 -16.04 2.61 9.69
N ASP A 161 -16.94 2.03 8.91
CA ASP A 161 -16.65 1.20 7.73
C ASP A 161 -16.10 2.00 6.54
N LYS A 162 -16.15 3.33 6.60
CA LYS A 162 -15.55 4.25 5.63
C LYS A 162 -14.14 4.73 6.06
N ILE A 163 -13.61 4.23 7.18
CA ILE A 163 -12.30 4.61 7.69
C ILE A 163 -11.30 3.47 7.46
N VAL A 164 -10.14 3.81 6.90
CA VAL A 164 -8.98 2.91 6.78
C VAL A 164 -7.80 3.56 7.49
N ILE A 165 -7.01 2.80 8.24
CA ILE A 165 -5.84 3.34 8.95
C ILE A 165 -4.53 2.87 8.30
N SER A 166 -3.55 3.76 8.26
CA SER A 166 -2.16 3.38 8.01
C SER A 166 -1.19 4.14 8.91
N CYS A 167 -0.29 3.40 9.57
CA CYS A 167 0.77 3.90 10.45
C CYS A 167 2.12 3.46 9.89
N LYS A 168 2.78 4.31 9.10
CA LYS A 168 3.99 3.92 8.37
C LYS A 168 5.26 4.32 9.09
N THR A 169 6.18 3.37 9.18
CA THR A 169 7.55 3.53 9.69
C THR A 169 8.54 3.10 8.62
N SER A 170 9.83 3.38 8.81
CA SER A 170 10.91 2.98 7.90
C SER A 170 11.63 1.69 8.32
N ARG A 171 11.37 1.18 9.54
CA ARG A 171 12.02 -0.01 10.09
C ARG A 171 11.04 -1.15 10.24
N VAL A 172 11.47 -2.35 9.90
CA VAL A 172 10.65 -3.58 9.96
C VAL A 172 10.08 -3.81 11.36
N GLN A 173 10.94 -3.80 12.39
CA GLN A 173 10.53 -4.07 13.76
C GLN A 173 9.51 -3.04 14.30
N ASP A 174 9.71 -1.77 13.96
CA ASP A 174 8.79 -0.71 14.37
C ASP A 174 7.44 -0.86 13.67
N LEU A 175 7.43 -1.22 12.37
CA LEU A 175 6.19 -1.46 11.65
C LEU A 175 5.41 -2.63 12.25
N VAL A 176 6.09 -3.75 12.48
CA VAL A 176 5.48 -4.95 13.09
C VAL A 176 4.91 -4.62 14.47
N ALA A 177 5.68 -3.95 15.34
CA ALA A 177 5.23 -3.57 16.68
C ALA A 177 4.00 -2.64 16.64
N VAL A 178 4.03 -1.61 15.76
CA VAL A 178 2.93 -0.65 15.61
C VAL A 178 1.64 -1.34 15.16
N TYR A 179 1.69 -2.15 14.09
CA TYR A 179 0.47 -2.78 13.57
C TYR A 179 -0.04 -3.93 14.44
N THR A 180 0.84 -4.66 15.11
CA THR A 180 0.44 -5.68 16.09
C THR A 180 -0.35 -5.05 17.24
N GLU A 181 0.12 -3.89 17.72
CA GLU A 181 -0.57 -3.18 18.79
C GLU A 181 -1.84 -2.47 18.30
N LEU A 182 -1.80 -1.81 17.15
CA LEU A 182 -2.94 -1.16 16.53
C LEU A 182 -4.10 -2.14 16.27
N ASN A 183 -3.80 -3.34 15.80
CA ASN A 183 -4.81 -4.39 15.54
C ASN A 183 -5.55 -4.85 16.81
N LYS A 184 -4.94 -4.72 17.99
CA LYS A 184 -5.61 -5.00 19.27
C LYS A 184 -6.56 -3.89 19.69
N GLN A 185 -6.27 -2.66 19.27
CA GLN A 185 -6.95 -1.45 19.76
C GLN A 185 -8.10 -0.98 18.85
N CYS A 186 -8.19 -1.46 17.61
CA CYS A 186 -9.25 -1.03 16.70
C CYS A 186 -9.74 -2.14 15.75
N LYS A 187 -10.86 -1.88 15.10
CA LYS A 187 -11.48 -2.76 14.09
C LYS A 187 -11.45 -2.15 12.68
N TYR A 188 -10.83 -0.99 12.49
CA TYR A 188 -10.72 -0.39 11.17
C TYR A 188 -9.82 -1.20 10.26
N PRO A 189 -10.13 -1.30 8.96
CA PRO A 189 -9.24 -1.88 7.96
C PRO A 189 -7.85 -1.22 7.99
N LEU A 190 -6.80 -2.04 7.88
CA LEU A 190 -5.42 -1.62 7.99
C LEU A 190 -4.71 -1.66 6.64
N HIS A 191 -4.08 -0.54 6.27
CA HIS A 191 -3.26 -0.44 5.07
C HIS A 191 -1.78 -0.51 5.42
N LEU A 192 -1.15 -1.63 5.08
CA LEU A 192 0.25 -1.91 5.41
C LEU A 192 1.24 -1.34 4.40
N GLY A 193 2.43 -1.04 4.86
CA GLY A 193 3.59 -0.70 4.03
C GLY A 193 4.64 0.08 4.77
N LEU A 194 5.90 -0.17 4.44
CA LEU A 194 7.01 0.67 4.87
C LEU A 194 7.01 2.01 4.13
N THR A 195 7.52 3.04 4.78
CA THR A 195 7.98 4.26 4.12
C THR A 195 9.50 4.23 4.06
N GLU A 196 10.09 4.79 3.00
CA GLU A 196 11.57 4.88 2.88
C GLU A 196 12.26 3.51 3.02
N ALA A 197 11.68 2.46 2.44
CA ALA A 197 12.19 1.10 2.56
C ALA A 197 13.61 0.94 1.96
N GLY A 198 13.96 1.76 0.98
CA GLY A 198 15.25 1.77 0.31
C GLY A 198 15.15 1.49 -1.18
N ILE A 199 16.32 1.38 -1.81
CA ILE A 199 16.46 1.09 -3.24
C ILE A 199 16.79 -0.39 -3.47
N GLY A 200 16.33 -0.94 -4.59
CA GLY A 200 16.66 -2.29 -5.05
C GLY A 200 16.33 -3.37 -4.01
N ASP A 201 17.23 -4.32 -3.86
CA ASP A 201 17.02 -5.51 -3.01
C ASP A 201 16.77 -5.16 -1.54
N LYS A 202 17.43 -4.12 -1.02
CA LYS A 202 17.18 -3.67 0.36
C LYS A 202 15.73 -3.30 0.58
N GLY A 203 15.15 -2.53 -0.35
CA GLY A 203 13.76 -2.09 -0.26
C GLY A 203 12.78 -3.26 -0.40
N ILE A 204 13.09 -4.19 -1.30
CA ILE A 204 12.29 -5.40 -1.54
C ILE A 204 12.32 -6.29 -0.28
N ILE A 205 13.51 -6.62 0.21
CA ILE A 205 13.69 -7.51 1.38
C ILE A 205 13.01 -6.91 2.62
N ALA A 206 13.24 -5.63 2.91
CA ALA A 206 12.64 -4.98 4.06
C ALA A 206 11.11 -4.94 3.97
N SER A 207 10.55 -4.63 2.80
CA SER A 207 9.10 -4.63 2.59
C SER A 207 8.52 -6.04 2.71
N THR A 208 9.16 -7.03 2.09
CA THR A 208 8.74 -8.43 2.17
C THR A 208 8.74 -8.92 3.62
N ALA A 209 9.82 -8.70 4.37
CA ALA A 209 9.92 -9.11 5.77
C ALA A 209 8.81 -8.49 6.63
N ALA A 210 8.61 -7.17 6.52
CA ALA A 210 7.62 -6.46 7.32
C ALA A 210 6.18 -6.91 7.00
N LEU A 211 5.84 -6.99 5.72
CA LEU A 211 4.50 -7.37 5.27
C LEU A 211 4.21 -8.85 5.58
N SER A 212 5.16 -9.75 5.34
CA SER A 212 4.96 -11.18 5.57
C SER A 212 4.73 -11.51 7.05
N ILE A 213 5.45 -10.87 7.98
CA ILE A 213 5.23 -11.07 9.41
C ILE A 213 3.81 -10.67 9.82
N LEU A 214 3.31 -9.54 9.34
CA LEU A 214 1.97 -9.05 9.67
C LEU A 214 0.88 -9.85 8.99
N LEU A 215 0.99 -10.10 7.69
CA LEU A 215 0.01 -10.86 6.92
C LEU A 215 -0.15 -12.30 7.42
N ASN A 216 0.95 -12.94 7.84
CA ASN A 216 0.91 -14.28 8.43
C ASN A 216 0.20 -14.32 9.80
N GLN A 217 0.05 -13.17 10.46
CA GLN A 217 -0.75 -13.01 11.67
C GLN A 217 -2.21 -12.61 11.38
N GLY A 218 -2.61 -12.54 10.11
CA GLY A 218 -3.92 -12.06 9.71
C GLY A 218 -4.11 -10.55 9.85
N ILE A 219 -3.02 -9.78 9.93
CA ILE A 219 -3.05 -8.33 10.06
C ILE A 219 -2.83 -7.67 8.71
N GLY A 220 -3.80 -6.86 8.27
CA GLY A 220 -3.72 -6.05 7.06
C GLY A 220 -4.75 -6.43 6.00
N ASP A 221 -5.43 -5.42 5.46
CA ASP A 221 -6.52 -5.54 4.47
C ASP A 221 -6.07 -5.07 3.09
N THR A 222 -5.15 -4.11 3.05
CA THR A 222 -4.52 -3.63 1.83
C THR A 222 -3.03 -3.43 2.05
N ILE A 223 -2.22 -3.62 1.01
CA ILE A 223 -0.76 -3.49 1.10
C ILE A 223 -0.22 -2.55 0.02
N ARG A 224 0.93 -1.95 0.31
CA ARG A 224 1.71 -1.20 -0.67
C ARG A 224 3.20 -1.38 -0.42
N VAL A 225 3.92 -1.85 -1.40
CA VAL A 225 5.37 -1.76 -1.45
C VAL A 225 5.77 -0.38 -1.97
N SER A 226 6.79 0.23 -1.39
CA SER A 226 7.27 1.57 -1.73
C SER A 226 8.79 1.55 -1.73
N ILE A 227 9.37 1.30 -2.89
CA ILE A 227 10.82 1.29 -3.12
C ILE A 227 11.22 2.51 -3.93
N THR A 228 12.47 2.93 -3.80
CA THR A 228 13.05 3.95 -4.67
C THR A 228 13.32 3.32 -6.03
N PRO A 229 12.64 3.75 -7.12
CA PRO A 229 12.88 3.19 -8.45
C PRO A 229 14.26 3.63 -8.96
N LYS A 230 14.87 2.82 -9.81
CA LYS A 230 15.98 3.29 -10.64
C LYS A 230 15.46 4.29 -11.69
N PRO A 231 16.32 5.14 -12.25
CA PRO A 231 15.95 5.93 -13.42
C PRO A 231 15.31 5.02 -14.48
N ASP A 232 14.19 5.44 -15.05
CA ASP A 232 13.43 4.74 -16.10
C ASP A 232 12.83 3.38 -15.69
N GLU A 233 12.90 3.00 -14.42
CA GLU A 233 12.27 1.77 -13.92
C GLU A 233 10.74 1.93 -13.81
N ALA A 234 10.00 0.98 -14.37
CA ALA A 234 8.55 0.99 -14.35
C ALA A 234 7.99 0.83 -12.92
N ARG A 235 7.01 1.65 -12.56
CA ARG A 235 6.32 1.60 -11.24
C ARG A 235 5.52 0.30 -11.04
N THR A 236 5.27 -0.45 -12.09
CA THR A 236 4.61 -1.77 -12.05
C THR A 236 5.37 -2.81 -11.24
N LYS A 237 6.69 -2.63 -11.04
CA LYS A 237 7.50 -3.51 -10.20
C LYS A 237 6.98 -3.59 -8.76
N GLU A 238 6.54 -2.48 -8.18
CA GLU A 238 5.97 -2.47 -6.83
C GLU A 238 4.70 -3.32 -6.73
N VAL A 239 3.87 -3.33 -7.77
CA VAL A 239 2.67 -4.17 -7.86
C VAL A 239 3.04 -5.66 -7.94
N LYS A 240 4.00 -6.00 -8.81
CA LYS A 240 4.48 -7.38 -8.93
C LYS A 240 5.05 -7.92 -7.63
N ILE A 241 5.82 -7.11 -6.89
CA ILE A 241 6.36 -7.49 -5.57
C ILE A 241 5.22 -7.73 -4.57
N CYS A 242 4.18 -6.88 -4.52
CA CYS A 242 3.01 -7.11 -3.68
C CYS A 242 2.33 -8.45 -4.02
N GLN A 243 2.16 -8.77 -5.29
CA GLN A 243 1.57 -10.03 -5.75
C GLN A 243 2.43 -11.23 -5.35
N GLU A 244 3.75 -11.14 -5.50
CA GLU A 244 4.68 -12.20 -5.08
C GLU A 244 4.64 -12.45 -3.57
N ILE A 245 4.58 -11.39 -2.75
CA ILE A 245 4.43 -11.52 -1.29
C ILE A 245 3.14 -12.28 -0.96
N LEU A 246 2.00 -11.87 -1.53
CA LEU A 246 0.71 -12.50 -1.26
C LEU A 246 0.65 -13.95 -1.77
N GLN A 247 1.27 -14.23 -2.92
CA GLN A 247 1.31 -15.56 -3.52
C GLN A 247 2.24 -16.49 -2.74
N SER A 248 3.43 -16.02 -2.32
CA SER A 248 4.38 -16.79 -1.51
C SER A 248 3.84 -17.12 -0.12
N LEU A 249 2.89 -16.32 0.41
CA LEU A 249 2.18 -16.59 1.65
C LEU A 249 0.88 -17.39 1.44
N GLU A 250 0.61 -17.85 0.22
CA GLU A 250 -0.62 -18.59 -0.16
C GLU A 250 -1.93 -17.85 0.14
N ILE A 251 -1.87 -16.53 0.35
CA ILE A 251 -3.06 -15.70 0.64
C ILE A 251 -3.88 -15.49 -0.64
N ARG A 252 -3.19 -15.25 -1.79
CA ARG A 252 -3.83 -15.04 -3.09
C ARG A 252 -2.95 -15.55 -4.23
N LYS A 253 -3.59 -16.05 -5.28
CA LYS A 253 -2.92 -16.53 -6.51
C LYS A 253 -3.15 -15.52 -7.63
N PHE A 254 -2.06 -15.10 -8.29
CA PHE A 254 -2.10 -14.10 -9.36
C PHE A 254 -1.62 -14.65 -10.71
N ARG A 255 -0.79 -15.69 -10.68
CA ARG A 255 -0.20 -16.34 -11.85
C ARG A 255 0.29 -17.75 -11.50
N PRO A 256 0.58 -18.61 -12.47
CA PRO A 256 1.27 -19.87 -12.24
C PRO A 256 2.58 -19.65 -11.47
N THR A 257 2.85 -20.52 -10.51
CA THR A 257 4.11 -20.50 -9.76
C THR A 257 5.13 -21.40 -10.41
N ILE A 258 6.34 -20.90 -10.63
CA ILE A 258 7.46 -21.69 -11.14
C ILE A 258 8.39 -22.01 -9.97
N THR A 259 8.56 -23.30 -9.70
CA THR A 259 9.55 -23.79 -8.75
C THR A 259 10.73 -24.34 -9.52
N SER A 260 11.93 -23.86 -9.26
CA SER A 260 13.16 -24.34 -9.90
C SER A 260 14.25 -24.61 -8.87
N CYS A 261 15.03 -25.66 -9.10
CA CYS A 261 16.16 -25.96 -8.22
C CYS A 261 17.37 -25.07 -8.55
N PRO A 262 18.25 -24.78 -7.57
CA PRO A 262 19.44 -23.95 -7.81
C PRO A 262 20.53 -24.64 -8.66
N GLY A 263 20.36 -25.94 -8.95
CA GLY A 263 21.43 -26.77 -9.49
C GLY A 263 22.40 -27.29 -8.43
N CYS A 264 22.92 -28.46 -8.62
CA CYS A 264 23.92 -29.08 -7.70
C CYS A 264 24.81 -30.04 -8.50
N GLY A 265 25.72 -30.80 -7.85
CA GLY A 265 26.59 -31.78 -8.51
C GLY A 265 25.90 -32.91 -9.28
N ARG A 266 24.58 -33.06 -9.15
CA ARG A 266 23.75 -33.99 -9.95
C ARG A 266 23.22 -33.39 -11.25
N THR A 267 23.41 -32.09 -11.44
CA THR A 267 22.94 -31.35 -12.62
C THR A 267 23.96 -31.52 -13.73
N THR A 268 23.55 -32.05 -14.88
CA THR A 268 24.43 -32.34 -16.02
C THR A 268 24.38 -31.25 -17.11
N SER A 269 23.45 -30.31 -17.01
CA SER A 269 23.23 -29.26 -18.01
C SER A 269 22.64 -28.00 -17.34
N THR A 270 22.91 -26.83 -17.93
CA THR A 270 22.31 -25.55 -17.56
C THR A 270 20.98 -25.28 -18.27
N TYR A 271 20.53 -26.20 -19.12
CA TYR A 271 19.32 -26.03 -19.93
C TYR A 271 18.06 -25.76 -19.12
N PHE A 272 17.93 -26.39 -17.94
CA PHE A 272 16.77 -26.19 -17.06
C PHE A 272 16.70 -24.74 -16.54
N GLN A 273 17.83 -24.05 -16.35
CA GLN A 273 17.87 -22.64 -15.93
C GLN A 273 17.29 -21.74 -17.03
N GLN A 274 17.73 -21.96 -18.27
CA GLN A 274 17.18 -21.22 -19.42
C GLN A 274 15.70 -21.56 -19.62
N LEU A 275 15.30 -22.82 -19.51
CA LEU A 275 13.90 -23.24 -19.61
C LEU A 275 13.03 -22.58 -18.53
N ALA A 276 13.52 -22.43 -17.28
CA ALA A 276 12.79 -21.77 -16.23
C ALA A 276 12.57 -20.27 -16.55
N VAL A 277 13.57 -19.61 -17.12
CA VAL A 277 13.46 -18.22 -17.58
C VAL A 277 12.47 -18.12 -18.74
N ASP A 278 12.60 -18.96 -19.75
CA ASP A 278 11.72 -18.95 -20.93
C ASP A 278 10.24 -19.18 -20.55
N ILE A 279 9.97 -20.09 -19.60
CA ILE A 279 8.62 -20.33 -19.07
C ILE A 279 8.13 -19.13 -18.29
N GLN A 280 8.98 -18.49 -17.47
CA GLN A 280 8.61 -17.29 -16.72
C GLN A 280 8.23 -16.14 -17.66
N ASP A 281 9.04 -15.91 -18.69
CA ASP A 281 8.80 -14.86 -19.68
C ASP A 281 7.51 -15.14 -20.47
N PHE A 282 7.28 -16.38 -20.88
CA PHE A 282 6.05 -16.81 -21.54
C PHE A 282 4.81 -16.57 -20.65
N ILE A 283 4.90 -16.94 -19.36
CA ILE A 283 3.80 -16.70 -18.42
C ILE A 283 3.55 -15.20 -18.29
N ASP A 284 4.58 -14.38 -18.12
CA ASP A 284 4.43 -12.92 -17.99
C ASP A 284 3.78 -12.30 -19.25
N GLU A 285 4.10 -12.80 -20.43
CA GLU A 285 3.50 -12.36 -21.69
C GLU A 285 2.02 -12.77 -21.82
N ILE A 286 1.68 -14.02 -21.50
CA ILE A 286 0.34 -14.56 -21.71
C ILE A 286 -0.67 -14.21 -20.61
N MET A 287 -0.19 -13.80 -19.43
CA MET A 287 -1.03 -13.53 -18.25
C MET A 287 -2.20 -12.57 -18.48
N PRO A 288 -2.07 -11.47 -19.25
CA PRO A 288 -3.21 -10.59 -19.53
C PRO A 288 -4.38 -11.33 -20.19
N VAL A 289 -4.09 -12.34 -21.02
CA VAL A 289 -5.10 -13.18 -21.67
C VAL A 289 -5.61 -14.27 -20.70
N TRP A 290 -4.69 -14.95 -20.01
CA TRP A 290 -5.05 -16.07 -19.15
C TRP A 290 -5.87 -15.67 -17.94
N ARG A 291 -5.62 -14.53 -17.34
CA ARG A 291 -6.38 -14.01 -16.20
C ARG A 291 -7.88 -14.01 -16.47
N ASN A 292 -8.30 -13.65 -17.66
CA ASN A 292 -9.70 -13.59 -18.05
C ASN A 292 -10.23 -14.91 -18.64
N LYS A 293 -9.41 -15.59 -19.46
CA LYS A 293 -9.85 -16.77 -20.22
C LYS A 293 -9.71 -18.08 -19.43
N TYR A 294 -8.68 -18.17 -18.57
CA TYR A 294 -8.36 -19.37 -17.80
C TYR A 294 -8.09 -19.06 -16.32
N PRO A 295 -9.07 -18.61 -15.53
CA PRO A 295 -8.87 -18.22 -14.13
C PRO A 295 -8.24 -19.32 -13.26
N ARG A 296 -8.51 -20.59 -13.57
CA ARG A 296 -7.94 -21.74 -12.85
C ARG A 296 -6.43 -21.89 -13.07
N ALA A 297 -5.89 -21.39 -14.17
CA ALA A 297 -4.45 -21.45 -14.43
C ALA A 297 -3.64 -20.61 -13.45
N MET A 298 -4.26 -19.62 -12.77
CA MET A 298 -3.61 -18.80 -11.74
C MET A 298 -3.08 -19.63 -10.57
N GLY A 299 -3.65 -20.81 -10.33
CA GLY A 299 -3.22 -21.70 -9.27
C GLY A 299 -2.30 -22.85 -9.72
N ALA A 300 -1.87 -22.85 -10.99
CA ALA A 300 -0.99 -23.89 -11.50
C ALA A 300 0.42 -23.78 -10.90
N GLU A 301 1.02 -24.92 -10.62
CA GLU A 301 2.40 -25.05 -10.15
C GLU A 301 3.23 -25.77 -11.21
N ILE A 302 4.33 -25.16 -11.61
CA ILE A 302 5.23 -25.66 -12.65
C ILE A 302 6.59 -25.89 -12.02
N ALA A 303 7.07 -27.15 -12.04
CA ALA A 303 8.38 -27.51 -11.53
C ALA A 303 9.37 -27.67 -12.68
N VAL A 304 10.47 -26.91 -12.66
CA VAL A 304 11.56 -27.00 -13.62
C VAL A 304 12.82 -27.45 -12.89
N MET A 305 13.20 -28.72 -13.07
CA MET A 305 14.25 -29.34 -12.30
C MET A 305 15.45 -29.74 -13.16
N GLY A 306 16.67 -29.53 -12.63
CA GLY A 306 17.93 -29.82 -13.33
C GLY A 306 18.35 -31.29 -13.24
N CYS A 307 17.64 -32.18 -12.56
CA CYS A 307 17.91 -33.59 -12.48
C CYS A 307 16.65 -34.39 -12.11
N ILE A 308 16.69 -35.69 -12.41
CA ILE A 308 15.58 -36.63 -12.19
C ILE A 308 15.25 -36.85 -10.69
N VAL A 309 16.18 -36.55 -9.78
CA VAL A 309 16.01 -36.87 -8.34
C VAL A 309 14.91 -36.02 -7.70
N ASN A 310 14.85 -34.73 -8.01
CA ASN A 310 13.87 -33.80 -7.41
C ASN A 310 12.57 -33.69 -8.22
N GLY A 311 12.60 -34.00 -9.51
CA GLY A 311 11.43 -33.86 -10.39
C GLY A 311 10.17 -34.57 -9.88
N PRO A 312 10.21 -35.88 -9.52
CA PRO A 312 9.03 -36.60 -9.04
C PRO A 312 8.51 -36.12 -7.67
N GLY A 313 9.38 -35.53 -6.83
CA GLY A 313 9.03 -35.02 -5.51
C GLY A 313 8.18 -33.74 -5.58
N GLU A 314 8.50 -32.87 -6.52
CA GLU A 314 7.83 -31.58 -6.73
C GLU A 314 6.60 -31.66 -7.65
N SER A 315 6.41 -32.80 -8.31
CA SER A 315 5.31 -33.04 -9.28
C SER A 315 4.06 -33.69 -8.67
N LYS A 316 3.91 -33.66 -7.34
CA LYS A 316 2.80 -34.29 -6.61
C LYS A 316 1.58 -33.41 -6.49
#